data_1d93ac7a496ae39fc0634774ed0c21fa
#
_entry.id   1d93ac7a496ae39fc0634774ed0c21fa
#
_cell.length_a   1.000
_cell.length_b   1.000
_cell.length_c   1.000
_cell.angle_alpha   90.00
_cell.angle_beta   90.00
_cell.angle_gamma   90.00
#
_symmetry.space_group_name_H-M   'P 1'
#
loop_
_entity.id
_entity.type
_entity.pdbx_description
1 polymer ?
#
loop_
_entity_poly.entity_id
_entity_poly.type
_entity_poly.pdbx_seq_one_letter_code
_entity_poly.pdbx_strand_id
1 'polypeptide(L)'
;ISVHQLKYQAHPTLKISDHKPVSSLFNIDVKVINQVSDRKVYNIYIMEMEEIRRLDRMENEWLPTMTLSQHTLEFETVKFQQAVIRSVEIENTGQTPCHFEFIGKLGETQFCKPWLSISKPKGYVLPGDKQDIEFEIYVNKTTSPSLNSREDRIEDILILHLVGGKDFFVTVNGNYSPSCFGMSIEALCRMRMPVQQMDQTELTKLCKINPWDNRTDDSAVLNVPKELWRILDHLYHNARYQPDLFQQPGLHEEMKLIQENLDTQLPTVGNPLPGSNHSVAEALLIFLEALPEPVIPFNVYPACMEVYNDFERCRALLRNIPVHHLNVFNYLISFLQKLPKHEANGLDLHLIATIFSGLILRP
;
A
#
# COMPACT_ATOMS: atom_id res chain seq x y z
N ILE A 1 -22.65 -58.01 6.36
CA ILE A 1 -23.36 -57.59 7.57
C ILE A 1 -24.70 -57.06 7.11
N SER A 2 -25.79 -57.70 7.54
CA SER A 2 -27.16 -57.24 7.33
C SER A 2 -27.65 -56.60 8.62
N VAL A 3 -28.25 -55.42 8.54
CA VAL A 3 -28.77 -54.68 9.71
C VAL A 3 -30.24 -54.37 9.43
N HIS A 4 -31.10 -54.93 10.25
CA HIS A 4 -32.53 -54.73 10.18
C HIS A 4 -33.00 -53.96 11.44
N GLN A 5 -33.56 -52.80 11.26
CA GLN A 5 -34.16 -52.06 12.35
C GLN A 5 -35.51 -52.66 12.72
N LEU A 6 -35.60 -53.16 13.95
CA LEU A 6 -36.80 -53.83 14.46
C LEU A 6 -37.78 -52.86 15.13
N LYS A 7 -37.22 -51.81 15.76
CA LYS A 7 -38.04 -50.82 16.46
C LYS A 7 -37.30 -49.49 16.56
N TYR A 8 -38.05 -48.43 16.35
CA TYR A 8 -37.60 -47.05 16.63
C TYR A 8 -38.68 -46.41 17.52
N GLN A 9 -38.30 -45.84 18.67
CA GLN A 9 -39.24 -45.27 19.60
C GLN A 9 -38.68 -44.02 20.25
N ALA A 10 -39.46 -42.94 20.22
CA ALA A 10 -39.19 -41.74 21.02
C ALA A 10 -39.78 -41.89 22.41
N HIS A 11 -39.11 -41.34 23.40
CA HIS A 11 -39.52 -41.39 24.84
C HIS A 11 -39.90 -39.99 25.34
N PRO A 12 -41.06 -39.44 24.90
CA PRO A 12 -41.46 -38.05 25.22
C PRO A 12 -41.75 -37.81 26.70
N THR A 13 -41.97 -38.89 27.45
CA THR A 13 -42.24 -38.82 28.94
C THR A 13 -40.98 -38.56 29.77
N LEU A 14 -39.81 -38.81 29.23
CA LEU A 14 -38.54 -38.50 29.91
C LEU A 14 -38.23 -37.00 29.72
N LYS A 15 -38.23 -36.27 30.84
CA LYS A 15 -38.11 -34.79 30.87
C LYS A 15 -36.76 -34.34 31.46
N ILE A 16 -35.68 -35.09 31.23
CA ILE A 16 -34.35 -34.78 31.79
C ILE A 16 -33.65 -33.67 31.00
N SER A 17 -34.03 -33.48 29.74
CA SER A 17 -33.47 -32.48 28.83
C SER A 17 -34.55 -31.99 27.86
N ASP A 18 -34.31 -30.85 27.20
CA ASP A 18 -35.07 -30.32 26.08
C ASP A 18 -35.03 -31.27 24.88
N HIS A 19 -33.95 -32.04 24.74
CA HIS A 19 -33.86 -33.15 23.77
C HIS A 19 -34.54 -34.41 24.28
N LYS A 20 -35.49 -34.95 23.46
CA LYS A 20 -36.19 -36.20 23.81
C LYS A 20 -35.35 -37.39 23.40
N PRO A 21 -35.05 -38.32 24.34
CA PRO A 21 -34.30 -39.51 23.99
C PRO A 21 -35.11 -40.40 23.02
N VAL A 22 -34.38 -40.99 22.09
CA VAL A 22 -34.91 -42.01 21.17
C VAL A 22 -34.14 -43.33 21.40
N SER A 23 -34.82 -44.45 21.24
CA SER A 23 -34.21 -45.76 21.22
C SER A 23 -34.47 -46.50 19.93
N SER A 24 -33.53 -47.29 19.47
CA SER A 24 -33.71 -48.14 18.32
C SER A 24 -33.15 -49.52 18.62
N LEU A 25 -33.91 -50.52 18.21
CA LEU A 25 -33.52 -51.91 18.31
C LEU A 25 -33.20 -52.43 16.89
N PHE A 26 -32.05 -53.02 16.74
CA PHE A 26 -31.62 -53.59 15.46
C PHE A 26 -31.36 -55.10 15.62
N ASN A 27 -31.69 -55.82 14.57
CA ASN A 27 -31.17 -57.18 14.37
C ASN A 27 -29.96 -57.08 13.45
N ILE A 28 -28.82 -57.61 13.90
CA ILE A 28 -27.55 -57.53 13.18
C ILE A 28 -27.09 -58.96 12.93
N ASP A 29 -27.05 -59.30 11.65
CA ASP A 29 -26.47 -60.57 11.26
C ASP A 29 -24.94 -60.44 11.25
N VAL A 30 -24.30 -61.14 12.16
CA VAL A 30 -22.84 -61.17 12.28
C VAL A 30 -22.32 -62.43 11.56
N LYS A 31 -21.40 -62.20 10.59
CA LYS A 31 -20.65 -63.34 10.07
C LYS A 31 -19.81 -63.96 11.17
N VAL A 32 -20.11 -65.22 11.53
CA VAL A 32 -19.22 -66.03 12.36
C VAL A 32 -18.10 -66.56 11.49
N ILE A 33 -16.90 -66.13 11.79
CA ILE A 33 -15.71 -66.38 10.98
C ILE A 33 -15.12 -67.75 11.40
N ASN A 34 -14.88 -68.60 10.40
CA ASN A 34 -14.17 -69.87 10.61
C ASN A 34 -12.66 -69.56 10.73
N GLN A 35 -12.09 -69.77 11.91
CA GLN A 35 -10.71 -69.37 12.28
C GLN A 35 -9.59 -69.90 11.33
N VAL A 36 -9.82 -70.95 10.55
CA VAL A 36 -8.81 -71.52 9.67
C VAL A 36 -8.78 -70.85 8.28
N SER A 37 -9.95 -70.48 7.73
CA SER A 37 -10.03 -69.70 6.47
C SER A 37 -9.64 -68.23 6.72
N ASP A 38 -9.81 -67.77 7.91
CA ASP A 38 -9.69 -66.40 8.28
C ASP A 38 -8.25 -65.87 8.30
N ARG A 39 -7.31 -66.69 8.78
CA ARG A 39 -5.89 -66.31 8.76
C ARG A 39 -5.36 -66.04 7.32
N LYS A 40 -5.83 -66.78 6.33
CA LYS A 40 -5.41 -66.56 4.96
C LYS A 40 -6.01 -65.27 4.40
N VAL A 41 -7.31 -65.05 4.62
CA VAL A 41 -8.01 -63.81 4.19
C VAL A 41 -7.48 -62.60 4.91
N TYR A 42 -7.24 -62.72 6.23
CA TYR A 42 -6.65 -61.66 7.04
C TYR A 42 -5.22 -61.32 6.56
N ASN A 43 -4.39 -62.30 6.29
CA ASN A 43 -3.04 -62.05 5.79
C ASN A 43 -3.06 -61.41 4.39
N ILE A 44 -3.96 -61.81 3.49
CA ILE A 44 -4.12 -61.14 2.20
C ILE A 44 -4.57 -59.71 2.37
N TYR A 45 -5.54 -59.45 3.24
CA TYR A 45 -6.02 -58.09 3.53
C TYR A 45 -4.91 -57.18 4.14
N ILE A 46 -4.10 -57.74 5.06
CA ILE A 46 -2.95 -56.97 5.60
C ILE A 46 -1.93 -56.65 4.51
N MET A 47 -1.62 -57.62 3.62
CA MET A 47 -0.69 -57.39 2.51
C MET A 47 -1.23 -56.32 1.53
N GLU A 48 -2.53 -56.38 1.21
CA GLU A 48 -3.18 -55.36 0.38
C GLU A 48 -3.17 -53.98 1.03
N MET A 49 -3.45 -53.92 2.33
CA MET A 49 -3.40 -52.65 3.09
C MET A 49 -1.97 -52.11 3.22
N GLU A 50 -0.97 -52.97 3.36
CA GLU A 50 0.43 -52.54 3.37
C GLU A 50 0.88 -52.04 1.99
N GLU A 51 0.43 -52.68 0.89
CA GLU A 51 0.72 -52.23 -0.45
C GLU A 51 0.03 -50.88 -0.76
N ILE A 52 -1.24 -50.71 -0.36
CA ILE A 52 -1.94 -49.44 -0.48
C ILE A 52 -1.18 -48.34 0.31
N ARG A 53 -0.78 -48.64 1.56
CA ARG A 53 0.02 -47.67 2.35
C ARG A 53 1.39 -47.37 1.75
N ARG A 54 1.97 -48.34 1.01
CA ARG A 54 3.23 -48.13 0.30
C ARG A 54 3.03 -47.23 -0.90
N LEU A 55 1.96 -47.43 -1.66
CA LEU A 55 1.58 -46.61 -2.82
C LEU A 55 1.25 -45.17 -2.37
N ASP A 56 0.45 -44.99 -1.29
CA ASP A 56 0.14 -43.71 -0.72
C ASP A 56 1.41 -42.94 -0.25
N ARG A 57 2.37 -43.67 0.35
CA ARG A 57 3.66 -43.09 0.70
C ARG A 57 4.46 -42.64 -0.51
N MET A 58 4.51 -43.46 -1.56
CA MET A 58 5.21 -43.14 -2.80
C MET A 58 4.56 -41.93 -3.49
N GLU A 59 3.23 -41.88 -3.57
CA GLU A 59 2.53 -40.69 -4.10
C GLU A 59 2.84 -39.46 -3.31
N ASN A 60 2.83 -39.52 -1.97
CA ASN A 60 3.16 -38.37 -1.10
C ASN A 60 4.62 -37.95 -1.21
N GLU A 61 5.56 -38.84 -1.46
CA GLU A 61 6.97 -38.52 -1.67
C GLU A 61 7.22 -37.75 -2.99
N TRP A 62 6.33 -37.88 -3.96
CA TRP A 62 6.41 -37.15 -5.23
C TRP A 62 5.61 -35.86 -5.28
N LEU A 63 4.86 -35.55 -4.21
CA LEU A 63 4.19 -34.28 -4.12
C LEU A 63 5.20 -33.15 -3.91
N PRO A 64 5.06 -32.02 -4.64
CA PRO A 64 5.90 -30.85 -4.38
C PRO A 64 5.75 -30.36 -2.94
N THR A 65 6.87 -30.23 -2.23
CA THR A 65 6.90 -29.73 -0.85
C THR A 65 7.90 -28.62 -0.72
N MET A 66 7.47 -27.53 -0.10
CA MET A 66 8.26 -26.33 0.07
C MET A 66 8.08 -25.82 1.49
N THR A 67 9.10 -25.19 2.03
CA THR A 67 9.07 -24.46 3.31
C THR A 67 9.48 -23.03 3.10
N LEU A 68 8.92 -22.13 3.95
CA LEU A 68 9.27 -20.72 4.01
C LEU A 68 9.99 -20.45 5.32
N SER A 69 11.04 -19.64 5.28
CA SER A 69 11.78 -19.21 6.47
C SER A 69 10.92 -18.43 7.46
N GLN A 70 9.90 -17.71 6.95
CA GLN A 70 8.94 -16.97 7.74
C GLN A 70 7.63 -16.75 6.97
N HIS A 71 6.53 -16.63 7.71
CA HIS A 71 5.19 -16.38 7.18
C HIS A 71 4.68 -14.96 7.43
N THR A 72 5.42 -14.18 8.22
CA THR A 72 5.07 -12.81 8.54
C THR A 72 6.25 -11.90 8.30
N LEU A 73 6.03 -10.84 7.52
CA LEU A 73 7.00 -9.81 7.21
C LEU A 73 6.62 -8.53 7.95
N GLU A 74 7.45 -8.14 8.91
CA GLU A 74 7.30 -6.90 9.66
C GLU A 74 8.23 -5.82 9.09
N PHE A 75 7.63 -4.74 8.58
CA PHE A 75 8.35 -3.63 7.96
C PHE A 75 8.57 -2.44 8.90
N GLU A 76 8.14 -2.55 10.16
CA GLU A 76 8.26 -1.49 11.16
C GLU A 76 7.71 -0.15 10.66
N THR A 77 8.56 0.87 10.50
CA THR A 77 8.16 2.20 10.03
C THR A 77 8.45 2.38 8.54
N VAL A 78 7.42 2.67 7.77
CA VAL A 78 7.48 2.99 6.34
C VAL A 78 7.27 4.48 6.15
N LYS A 79 8.14 5.14 5.37
CA LYS A 79 8.09 6.58 5.07
C LYS A 79 7.88 6.83 3.58
N PHE A 80 7.39 8.02 3.25
CA PHE A 80 7.20 8.45 1.86
C PHE A 80 8.53 8.42 1.09
N GLN A 81 8.53 7.83 -0.12
CA GLN A 81 9.68 7.67 -1.02
C GLN A 81 10.93 7.02 -0.40
N GLN A 82 10.75 6.20 0.62
CA GLN A 82 11.83 5.42 1.20
C GLN A 82 11.50 3.93 1.06
N ALA A 83 12.33 3.23 0.28
CA ALA A 83 12.19 1.79 0.09
C ALA A 83 12.59 1.03 1.37
N VAL A 84 11.76 0.08 1.78
CA VAL A 84 12.08 -0.85 2.86
C VAL A 84 11.96 -2.26 2.31
N ILE A 85 13.05 -3.04 2.42
CA ILE A 85 13.14 -4.39 1.85
C ILE A 85 13.20 -5.42 2.97
N ARG A 86 12.48 -6.53 2.79
CA ARG A 86 12.56 -7.75 3.58
C ARG A 86 12.64 -8.95 2.64
N SER A 87 13.23 -10.05 3.08
CA SER A 87 13.36 -11.26 2.29
C SER A 87 12.74 -12.47 2.99
N VAL A 88 12.24 -13.39 2.18
CA VAL A 88 11.81 -14.73 2.60
C VAL A 88 12.63 -15.73 1.80
N GLU A 89 13.31 -16.62 2.50
CA GLU A 89 13.93 -17.79 1.88
C GLU A 89 12.86 -18.87 1.71
N ILE A 90 12.74 -19.39 0.50
CA ILE A 90 11.95 -20.58 0.19
C ILE A 90 12.91 -21.75 -0.08
N GLU A 91 12.61 -22.91 0.47
CA GLU A 91 13.40 -24.12 0.34
C GLU A 91 12.52 -25.25 -0.18
N ASN A 92 12.97 -25.92 -1.25
CA ASN A 92 12.33 -27.14 -1.72
C ASN A 92 12.82 -28.33 -0.87
N THR A 93 11.96 -28.79 0.02
CA THR A 93 12.22 -29.93 0.91
C THR A 93 11.75 -31.26 0.34
N GLY A 94 11.17 -31.25 -0.86
CA GLY A 94 10.69 -32.42 -1.58
C GLY A 94 11.73 -33.01 -2.52
N GLN A 95 11.28 -34.04 -3.29
CA GLN A 95 12.09 -34.72 -4.29
C GLN A 95 11.78 -34.25 -5.72
N THR A 96 10.74 -33.45 -5.91
CA THR A 96 10.29 -32.92 -7.20
C THR A 96 10.52 -31.43 -7.29
N PRO A 97 10.79 -30.88 -8.51
CA PRO A 97 10.87 -29.41 -8.66
C PRO A 97 9.56 -28.72 -8.22
N CYS A 98 9.70 -27.68 -7.42
CA CYS A 98 8.59 -26.85 -6.96
C CYS A 98 8.40 -25.67 -7.91
N HIS A 99 7.22 -25.57 -8.55
CA HIS A 99 6.81 -24.39 -9.29
C HIS A 99 5.90 -23.55 -8.39
N PHE A 100 6.24 -22.30 -8.20
CA PHE A 100 5.46 -21.39 -7.36
C PHE A 100 5.07 -20.13 -8.12
N GLU A 101 3.95 -19.53 -7.71
CA GLU A 101 3.53 -18.22 -8.17
C GLU A 101 2.69 -17.52 -7.10
N PHE A 102 2.83 -16.17 -7.04
CA PHE A 102 1.93 -15.37 -6.23
C PHE A 102 0.65 -15.11 -7.02
N ILE A 103 -0.48 -15.47 -6.42
CA ILE A 103 -1.79 -15.36 -7.05
C ILE A 103 -2.66 -14.32 -6.35
N GLY A 104 -3.57 -13.70 -7.12
CA GLY A 104 -4.55 -12.76 -6.58
C GLY A 104 -5.57 -13.43 -5.67
N LYS A 105 -6.11 -12.69 -4.72
CA LYS A 105 -7.24 -13.11 -3.91
C LYS A 105 -8.50 -13.24 -4.77
N LEU A 106 -9.47 -13.98 -4.29
CA LEU A 106 -10.71 -14.19 -5.03
C LEU A 106 -11.38 -12.84 -5.36
N GLY A 107 -11.54 -12.55 -6.66
CA GLY A 107 -12.12 -11.30 -7.15
C GLY A 107 -11.12 -10.15 -7.34
N GLU A 108 -9.85 -10.31 -6.99
CA GLU A 108 -8.79 -9.33 -7.22
C GLU A 108 -7.97 -9.72 -8.46
N THR A 109 -7.59 -8.72 -9.26
CA THR A 109 -6.75 -8.91 -10.45
C THR A 109 -5.26 -8.82 -10.16
N GLN A 110 -4.91 -8.16 -9.06
CA GLN A 110 -3.54 -8.01 -8.60
C GLN A 110 -3.26 -8.95 -7.43
N PHE A 111 -2.05 -9.48 -7.35
CA PHE A 111 -1.63 -10.38 -6.29
C PHE A 111 -1.09 -9.67 -5.04
N CYS A 112 -0.81 -8.37 -5.12
CA CYS A 112 -0.35 -7.54 -4.00
C CYS A 112 -0.86 -6.10 -4.13
N LYS A 113 -0.77 -5.36 -3.04
CA LYS A 113 -1.09 -3.94 -2.98
C LYS A 113 -0.12 -3.08 -3.81
N PRO A 114 -0.56 -1.89 -4.32
CA PRO A 114 0.26 -1.04 -5.21
C PRO A 114 1.55 -0.49 -4.58
N TRP A 115 1.64 -0.45 -3.27
CA TRP A 115 2.83 -0.02 -2.53
C TRP A 115 3.82 -1.15 -2.24
N LEU A 116 3.49 -2.41 -2.60
CA LEU A 116 4.30 -3.60 -2.40
C LEU A 116 4.78 -4.14 -3.75
N SER A 117 6.06 -4.44 -3.87
CA SER A 117 6.64 -5.16 -4.99
C SER A 117 7.34 -6.43 -4.54
N ILE A 118 7.35 -7.44 -5.41
CA ILE A 118 7.96 -8.75 -5.15
C ILE A 118 8.98 -9.01 -6.26
N SER A 119 10.23 -9.28 -5.89
CA SER A 119 11.33 -9.46 -6.86
C SER A 119 11.11 -10.65 -7.80
N LYS A 120 10.49 -11.72 -7.30
CA LYS A 120 10.20 -12.95 -8.06
C LYS A 120 8.77 -13.39 -7.80
N PRO A 121 7.79 -12.88 -8.56
CA PRO A 121 6.39 -13.24 -8.36
C PRO A 121 6.06 -14.67 -8.78
N LYS A 122 6.93 -15.32 -9.56
CA LYS A 122 6.83 -16.73 -9.96
C LYS A 122 8.21 -17.32 -10.22
N GLY A 123 8.34 -18.62 -10.09
CA GLY A 123 9.61 -19.30 -10.32
C GLY A 123 9.52 -20.79 -10.09
N TYR A 124 10.69 -21.40 -10.06
CA TYR A 124 10.83 -22.82 -9.68
C TYR A 124 12.06 -22.99 -8.80
N VAL A 125 12.03 -24.00 -7.92
CA VAL A 125 13.11 -24.35 -7.01
C VAL A 125 13.36 -25.84 -7.16
N LEU A 126 14.60 -26.22 -7.47
CA LEU A 126 14.98 -27.63 -7.61
C LEU A 126 15.03 -28.32 -6.23
N PRO A 127 14.92 -29.65 -6.16
CA PRO A 127 15.00 -30.39 -4.92
C PRO A 127 16.27 -30.08 -4.13
N GLY A 128 16.11 -29.66 -2.87
CA GLY A 128 17.21 -29.27 -1.97
C GLY A 128 17.77 -27.88 -2.19
N ASP A 129 17.31 -27.16 -3.22
CA ASP A 129 17.73 -25.78 -3.45
C ASP A 129 16.92 -24.78 -2.62
N LYS A 130 17.53 -23.60 -2.41
CA LYS A 130 16.96 -22.46 -1.73
C LYS A 130 16.90 -21.25 -2.65
N GLN A 131 15.92 -20.39 -2.44
CA GLN A 131 15.78 -19.16 -3.19
C GLN A 131 15.26 -18.03 -2.29
N ASP A 132 15.92 -16.88 -2.36
CA ASP A 132 15.45 -15.67 -1.70
C ASP A 132 14.46 -14.91 -2.60
N ILE A 133 13.36 -14.48 -1.99
CA ILE A 133 12.37 -13.58 -2.57
C ILE A 133 12.39 -12.31 -1.74
N GLU A 134 12.67 -11.19 -2.40
CA GLU A 134 12.66 -9.87 -1.79
C GLU A 134 11.28 -9.22 -1.95
N PHE A 135 10.85 -8.60 -0.89
CA PHE A 135 9.62 -7.83 -0.77
C PHE A 135 10.01 -6.39 -0.47
N GLU A 136 9.66 -5.49 -1.34
CA GLU A 136 9.95 -4.07 -1.21
C GLU A 136 8.65 -3.29 -1.01
N ILE A 137 8.59 -2.53 0.07
CA ILE A 137 7.55 -1.53 0.25
C ILE A 137 8.10 -0.17 -0.17
N TYR A 138 7.40 0.46 -1.10
CA TYR A 138 7.71 1.81 -1.58
C TYR A 138 6.44 2.64 -1.72
N VAL A 139 6.31 3.63 -0.84
CA VAL A 139 5.17 4.57 -0.86
C VAL A 139 5.52 5.77 -1.73
N ASN A 140 4.74 5.98 -2.78
CA ASN A 140 4.93 7.05 -3.76
C ASN A 140 3.73 8.03 -3.78
N LYS A 141 3.73 8.98 -4.73
CA LYS A 141 2.67 9.98 -4.91
C LYS A 141 1.26 9.41 -5.11
N THR A 142 1.14 8.20 -5.66
CA THR A 142 -0.17 7.58 -5.92
C THR A 142 -0.70 6.80 -4.74
N THR A 143 0.17 6.28 -3.89
CA THR A 143 -0.19 5.44 -2.74
C THR A 143 -0.24 6.21 -1.41
N SER A 144 0.52 7.32 -1.30
CA SER A 144 0.56 8.13 -0.07
C SER A 144 -0.79 8.75 0.32
N PRO A 145 -1.67 9.22 -0.60
CA PRO A 145 -2.94 9.82 -0.18
C PRO A 145 -3.85 8.87 0.60
N SER A 146 -4.00 7.63 0.13
CA SER A 146 -4.83 6.61 0.80
C SER A 146 -4.24 6.17 2.14
N LEU A 147 -2.91 6.14 2.25
CA LEU A 147 -2.21 5.81 3.49
C LEU A 147 -2.28 6.97 4.50
N ASN A 148 -2.16 8.23 4.06
CA ASN A 148 -2.35 9.42 4.89
C ASN A 148 -3.79 9.51 5.43
N SER A 149 -4.80 9.26 4.59
CA SER A 149 -6.21 9.26 4.97
C SER A 149 -6.64 8.02 5.75
N ARG A 150 -5.78 7.00 5.85
CA ARG A 150 -6.06 5.68 6.43
C ARG A 150 -7.20 4.90 5.75
N GLU A 151 -7.48 5.21 4.51
CA GLU A 151 -8.31 4.37 3.63
C GLU A 151 -7.60 3.08 3.27
N ASP A 152 -6.26 3.12 3.22
CA ASP A 152 -5.40 1.96 3.10
C ASP A 152 -4.41 1.91 4.27
N ARG A 153 -3.80 0.74 4.49
CA ARG A 153 -2.76 0.47 5.50
C ARG A 153 -1.68 -0.39 4.88
N ILE A 154 -0.49 -0.35 5.52
CA ILE A 154 0.58 -1.28 5.18
C ILE A 154 0.26 -2.66 5.79
N GLU A 155 -0.78 -3.27 5.25
CA GLU A 155 -1.25 -4.61 5.63
C GLU A 155 -1.68 -5.33 4.36
N ASP A 156 -1.13 -6.52 4.12
CA ASP A 156 -1.55 -7.40 3.03
C ASP A 156 -1.36 -8.87 3.41
N ILE A 157 -2.11 -9.76 2.76
CA ILE A 157 -1.94 -11.21 2.87
C ILE A 157 -1.72 -11.72 1.45
N LEU A 158 -0.53 -12.21 1.19
CA LEU A 158 -0.14 -12.75 -0.11
C LEU A 158 -0.38 -14.25 -0.14
N ILE A 159 -0.80 -14.75 -1.29
CA ILE A 159 -1.00 -16.18 -1.52
C ILE A 159 0.11 -16.66 -2.45
N LEU A 160 1.02 -17.47 -1.91
CA LEU A 160 2.04 -18.17 -2.66
C LEU A 160 1.50 -19.57 -3.00
N HIS A 161 1.08 -19.75 -4.25
CA HIS A 161 0.55 -20.99 -4.77
C HIS A 161 1.69 -21.92 -5.20
N LEU A 162 1.70 -23.15 -4.67
CA LEU A 162 2.59 -24.21 -5.11
C LEU A 162 1.85 -25.14 -6.06
N VAL A 163 2.25 -25.17 -7.32
CA VAL A 163 1.59 -25.98 -8.35
C VAL A 163 1.68 -27.47 -7.99
N GLY A 164 0.52 -28.10 -7.86
CA GLY A 164 0.42 -29.49 -7.41
C GLY A 164 0.66 -29.72 -5.92
N GLY A 165 0.85 -28.69 -5.15
CA GLY A 165 1.03 -28.70 -3.69
C GLY A 165 -0.03 -27.85 -2.98
N LYS A 166 0.32 -27.34 -1.82
CA LYS A 166 -0.56 -26.48 -1.01
C LYS A 166 -0.17 -25.01 -1.11
N ASP A 167 -1.14 -24.12 -0.84
CA ASP A 167 -0.91 -22.69 -0.76
C ASP A 167 -0.24 -22.30 0.55
N PHE A 168 0.61 -21.27 0.47
CA PHE A 168 1.21 -20.62 1.62
C PHE A 168 0.71 -19.19 1.70
N PHE A 169 0.50 -18.72 2.94
CA PHE A 169 0.11 -17.35 3.19
C PHE A 169 1.29 -16.59 3.78
N VAL A 170 1.61 -15.44 3.17
CA VAL A 170 2.64 -14.52 3.67
C VAL A 170 1.94 -13.23 4.07
N THR A 171 1.95 -12.94 5.37
CA THR A 171 1.36 -11.73 5.93
C THR A 171 2.39 -10.60 5.90
N VAL A 172 2.01 -9.45 5.39
CA VAL A 172 2.82 -8.22 5.34
C VAL A 172 2.21 -7.22 6.29
N ASN A 173 2.99 -6.72 7.24
CA ASN A 173 2.58 -5.69 8.19
C ASN A 173 3.62 -4.58 8.26
N GLY A 174 3.15 -3.35 8.42
CA GLY A 174 4.00 -2.19 8.63
C GLY A 174 3.22 -1.01 9.17
N ASN A 175 3.94 0.00 9.64
CA ASN A 175 3.35 1.23 10.13
C ASN A 175 3.78 2.40 9.24
N TYR A 176 2.85 2.94 8.46
CA TYR A 176 3.13 4.12 7.66
C TYR A 176 3.19 5.37 8.55
N SER A 177 4.31 6.09 8.45
CA SER A 177 4.47 7.41 9.07
C SER A 177 3.84 8.46 8.18
N PRO A 178 2.75 9.13 8.58
CA PRO A 178 2.09 10.14 7.76
C PRO A 178 3.05 11.24 7.33
N SER A 179 2.89 11.72 6.10
CA SER A 179 3.73 12.76 5.52
C SER A 179 2.88 13.86 4.89
N CYS A 180 3.38 15.10 4.90
CA CYS A 180 2.75 16.21 4.18
C CYS A 180 2.71 15.96 2.65
N PHE A 181 3.59 15.10 2.15
CA PHE A 181 3.57 14.65 0.75
C PHE A 181 2.40 13.69 0.52
N GLY A 182 1.55 14.00 -0.44
CA GLY A 182 0.32 13.27 -0.72
C GLY A 182 -0.88 13.71 0.11
N MET A 183 -0.80 14.83 0.81
CA MET A 183 -1.94 15.48 1.44
C MET A 183 -2.55 16.56 0.56
N SER A 184 -3.86 16.75 0.67
CA SER A 184 -4.56 17.83 -0.03
C SER A 184 -4.17 19.22 0.52
N ILE A 185 -4.22 20.22 -0.36
CA ILE A 185 -4.00 21.62 0.01
C ILE A 185 -4.94 22.02 1.17
N GLU A 186 -6.19 21.56 1.12
CA GLU A 186 -7.19 21.83 2.15
C GLU A 186 -6.81 21.26 3.52
N ALA A 187 -6.34 20.03 3.57
CA ALA A 187 -5.88 19.42 4.81
C ALA A 187 -4.67 20.17 5.37
N LEU A 188 -3.68 20.46 4.53
CA LEU A 188 -2.45 21.15 4.92
C LEU A 188 -2.71 22.57 5.44
N CYS A 189 -3.64 23.33 4.84
CA CYS A 189 -4.00 24.67 5.29
C CYS A 189 -4.69 24.65 6.68
N ARG A 190 -5.32 23.55 7.07
CA ARG A 190 -5.98 23.42 8.39
C ARG A 190 -5.07 22.85 9.47
N MET A 191 -3.90 22.30 9.10
CA MET A 191 -2.93 21.79 10.06
C MET A 191 -1.97 22.86 10.53
N ARG A 192 -2.04 23.21 11.82
CA ARG A 192 -1.10 24.16 12.46
C ARG A 192 0.16 23.46 12.96
N MET A 193 0.01 22.22 13.40
CA MET A 193 1.13 21.38 13.85
C MET A 193 1.74 20.58 12.68
N PRO A 194 2.98 20.12 12.79
CA PRO A 194 3.55 19.17 11.84
C PRO A 194 2.70 17.90 11.74
N VAL A 195 2.67 17.26 10.57
CA VAL A 195 1.79 16.12 10.32
C VAL A 195 2.00 14.96 11.30
N GLN A 196 3.24 14.68 11.69
CA GLN A 196 3.55 13.59 12.63
C GLN A 196 3.23 13.92 14.10
N GLN A 197 2.91 15.17 14.42
CA GLN A 197 2.46 15.59 15.76
C GLN A 197 0.93 15.68 15.86
N MET A 198 0.22 15.46 14.74
CA MET A 198 -1.24 15.49 14.71
C MET A 198 -1.82 14.18 15.28
N ASP A 199 -2.97 14.31 15.96
CA ASP A 199 -3.74 13.13 16.33
C ASP A 199 -4.28 12.43 15.08
N GLN A 200 -4.21 11.09 15.07
CA GLN A 200 -4.56 10.28 13.91
C GLN A 200 -6.03 10.40 13.51
N THR A 201 -6.92 10.59 14.48
CA THR A 201 -8.36 10.74 14.22
C THR A 201 -8.65 12.10 13.59
N GLU A 202 -7.94 13.14 14.01
CA GLU A 202 -8.03 14.48 13.44
C GLU A 202 -7.46 14.50 12.03
N LEU A 203 -6.29 13.88 11.82
CA LEU A 203 -5.65 13.77 10.52
C LEU A 203 -6.57 13.10 9.49
N THR A 204 -7.21 11.98 9.86
CA THR A 204 -8.17 11.28 9.01
C THR A 204 -9.37 12.15 8.64
N LYS A 205 -9.85 12.98 9.56
CA LYS A 205 -10.95 13.93 9.28
C LYS A 205 -10.52 15.01 8.30
N LEU A 206 -9.32 15.59 8.50
CA LEU A 206 -8.79 16.64 7.63
C LEU A 206 -8.56 16.15 6.21
N CYS A 207 -8.04 14.93 6.02
CA CYS A 207 -7.83 14.35 4.69
C CYS A 207 -9.15 14.11 3.90
N LYS A 208 -10.30 14.05 4.58
CA LYS A 208 -11.62 13.83 3.95
C LYS A 208 -12.38 15.12 3.63
N ILE A 209 -11.80 16.28 3.89
CA ILE A 209 -12.45 17.56 3.62
C ILE A 209 -12.54 17.78 2.10
N ASN A 210 -13.75 18.08 1.64
CA ASN A 210 -13.96 18.46 0.24
C ASN A 210 -13.56 19.93 0.03
N PRO A 211 -12.63 20.26 -0.87
CA PRO A 211 -12.23 21.63 -1.14
C PRO A 211 -13.35 22.55 -1.64
N TRP A 212 -14.43 21.97 -2.17
CA TRP A 212 -15.60 22.68 -2.69
C TRP A 212 -16.68 22.95 -1.64
N ASP A 213 -16.51 22.49 -0.39
CA ASP A 213 -17.47 22.71 0.69
C ASP A 213 -17.14 24.01 1.46
N ASN A 214 -17.89 25.08 1.15
CA ASN A 214 -17.75 26.41 1.77
C ASN A 214 -18.29 26.51 3.21
N ARG A 215 -18.66 25.41 3.86
CA ARG A 215 -19.33 25.39 5.18
C ARG A 215 -18.40 25.31 6.38
N THR A 216 -17.11 25.34 6.19
CA THR A 216 -16.17 25.23 7.30
C THR A 216 -15.87 26.60 7.92
N ASP A 217 -15.89 26.65 9.25
CA ASP A 217 -15.46 27.82 10.03
C ASP A 217 -13.98 28.14 9.72
N ASP A 218 -13.76 29.21 8.97
CA ASP A 218 -12.45 29.61 8.44
C ASP A 218 -11.54 30.31 9.46
N SER A 219 -11.99 30.49 10.71
CA SER A 219 -11.29 31.29 11.71
C SER A 219 -9.89 30.79 12.11
N ALA A 220 -9.53 29.57 11.73
CA ALA A 220 -8.30 28.90 12.13
C ALA A 220 -7.40 28.45 10.96
N VAL A 221 -7.68 28.84 9.73
CA VAL A 221 -7.08 28.31 8.53
C VAL A 221 -5.90 29.14 8.03
N LEU A 222 -4.82 28.48 7.57
CA LEU A 222 -3.70 29.12 6.90
C LEU A 222 -4.08 29.45 5.45
N ASN A 223 -3.59 30.57 4.94
CA ASN A 223 -3.82 30.95 3.53
C ASN A 223 -3.12 30.02 2.54
N VAL A 224 -1.95 29.51 2.90
CA VAL A 224 -1.16 28.53 2.15
C VAL A 224 -0.60 27.49 3.13
N PRO A 225 -0.31 26.25 2.68
CA PRO A 225 0.36 25.27 3.50
C PRO A 225 1.68 25.78 4.07
N LYS A 226 1.92 25.57 5.36
CA LYS A 226 3.17 25.99 6.02
C LYS A 226 4.41 25.33 5.42
N GLU A 227 4.26 24.09 4.93
CA GLU A 227 5.31 23.34 4.28
C GLU A 227 5.71 24.00 2.95
N LEU A 228 4.73 24.35 2.12
CA LEU A 228 4.96 25.08 0.88
C LEU A 228 5.59 26.44 1.15
N TRP A 229 5.09 27.16 2.17
CA TRP A 229 5.68 28.43 2.57
C TRP A 229 7.16 28.27 2.95
N ARG A 230 7.51 27.26 3.74
CA ARG A 230 8.91 26.99 4.15
C ARG A 230 9.83 26.70 2.97
N ILE A 231 9.37 25.90 2.02
CA ILE A 231 10.14 25.57 0.81
C ILE A 231 10.37 26.83 -0.02
N LEU A 232 9.31 27.59 -0.31
CA LEU A 232 9.39 28.78 -1.14
C LEU A 232 10.17 29.92 -0.46
N ASP A 233 10.04 30.07 0.86
CA ASP A 233 10.82 31.04 1.63
C ASP A 233 12.32 30.73 1.60
N HIS A 234 12.67 29.45 1.80
CA HIS A 234 14.06 28.98 1.66
C HIS A 234 14.62 29.29 0.26
N LEU A 235 13.92 28.91 -0.79
CA LEU A 235 14.34 29.12 -2.17
C LEU A 235 14.46 30.60 -2.52
N TYR A 236 13.54 31.42 -2.03
CA TYR A 236 13.55 32.87 -2.25
C TYR A 236 14.78 33.54 -1.62
N HIS A 237 15.14 33.15 -0.39
CA HIS A 237 16.25 33.77 0.32
C HIS A 237 17.62 33.21 -0.07
N ASN A 238 17.72 31.92 -0.34
CA ASN A 238 19.01 31.24 -0.49
C ASN A 238 19.32 30.81 -1.93
N ALA A 239 18.31 30.59 -2.78
CA ALA A 239 18.49 29.93 -4.08
C ALA A 239 18.24 30.81 -5.32
N ARG A 240 17.85 32.06 -5.17
CA ARG A 240 17.49 32.93 -6.31
C ARG A 240 18.60 33.19 -7.31
N TYR A 241 19.86 33.01 -6.92
CA TYR A 241 21.04 33.14 -7.79
C TYR A 241 21.66 31.78 -8.14
N GLN A 242 21.05 30.67 -7.68
CA GLN A 242 21.60 29.33 -7.89
C GLN A 242 21.52 28.94 -9.36
N PRO A 243 22.65 28.63 -10.03
CA PRO A 243 22.63 28.13 -11.40
C PRO A 243 21.86 26.80 -11.50
N ASP A 244 21.21 26.58 -12.63
CA ASP A 244 20.50 25.33 -12.99
C ASP A 244 19.46 24.89 -11.93
N LEU A 245 18.86 25.84 -11.21
CA LEU A 245 17.82 25.55 -10.22
C LEU A 245 16.65 24.85 -10.93
N PHE A 246 16.11 23.80 -10.34
CA PHE A 246 15.10 22.87 -10.90
C PHE A 246 15.55 22.00 -12.08
N GLN A 247 16.81 22.09 -12.54
CA GLN A 247 17.35 21.30 -13.64
C GLN A 247 18.30 20.21 -13.15
N GLN A 248 18.89 20.39 -11.97
CA GLN A 248 19.75 19.39 -11.35
C GLN A 248 18.98 18.66 -10.22
N PRO A 249 19.10 17.32 -10.14
CA PRO A 249 18.48 16.56 -9.07
C PRO A 249 19.12 16.88 -7.71
N GLY A 250 18.34 16.76 -6.65
CA GLY A 250 18.83 16.80 -5.29
C GLY A 250 19.52 15.51 -4.87
N LEU A 251 20.15 15.54 -3.71
CA LEU A 251 20.78 14.35 -3.13
C LEU A 251 19.73 13.56 -2.32
N HIS A 252 19.66 12.25 -2.55
CA HIS A 252 18.67 11.38 -1.91
C HIS A 252 18.65 11.47 -0.38
N GLU A 253 19.84 11.53 0.24
CA GLU A 253 19.92 11.66 1.70
C GLU A 253 19.44 13.04 2.21
N GLU A 254 19.70 14.11 1.44
CA GLU A 254 19.17 15.45 1.77
C GLU A 254 17.66 15.50 1.61
N MET A 255 17.11 14.82 0.61
CA MET A 255 15.66 14.70 0.40
C MET A 255 14.97 14.06 1.61
N LYS A 256 15.55 12.99 2.17
CA LYS A 256 15.04 12.36 3.40
C LYS A 256 15.04 13.34 4.58
N LEU A 257 16.11 14.12 4.73
CA LEU A 257 16.20 15.12 5.81
C LEU A 257 15.20 16.26 5.63
N ILE A 258 14.97 16.72 4.39
CA ILE A 258 13.97 17.75 4.09
C ILE A 258 12.56 17.23 4.40
N GLN A 259 12.23 16.02 3.96
CA GLN A 259 10.93 15.38 4.24
C GLN A 259 10.69 15.24 5.75
N GLU A 260 11.66 14.69 6.47
CA GLU A 260 11.61 14.55 7.93
C GLU A 260 11.41 15.90 8.62
N ASN A 261 12.13 16.93 8.17
CA ASN A 261 12.03 18.27 8.73
C ASN A 261 10.65 18.91 8.49
N LEU A 262 10.07 18.73 7.29
CA LEU A 262 8.73 19.25 6.98
C LEU A 262 7.64 18.51 7.77
N ASP A 263 7.81 17.20 7.99
CA ASP A 263 6.83 16.34 8.65
C ASP A 263 6.86 16.47 10.20
N THR A 264 7.99 16.88 10.77
CA THR A 264 8.20 16.88 12.24
C THR A 264 8.36 18.24 12.87
N GLN A 265 8.78 19.27 12.11
CA GLN A 265 9.16 20.56 12.68
C GLN A 265 8.24 21.70 12.25
N LEU A 266 7.96 22.57 13.21
CA LEU A 266 7.27 23.84 12.93
C LEU A 266 8.18 24.84 12.20
N PRO A 267 7.60 25.75 11.41
CA PRO A 267 8.34 26.87 10.83
C PRO A 267 9.00 27.69 11.95
N THR A 268 10.30 27.88 11.84
CA THR A 268 11.05 28.75 12.73
C THR A 268 11.71 29.83 11.90
N VAL A 269 11.48 31.09 12.23
CA VAL A 269 12.08 32.24 11.52
C VAL A 269 13.61 32.12 11.60
N GLY A 270 14.27 32.20 10.45
CA GLY A 270 15.74 32.15 10.37
C GLY A 270 16.35 30.75 10.42
N ASN A 271 15.54 29.67 10.43
CA ASN A 271 16.02 28.29 10.32
C ASN A 271 15.72 27.75 8.91
N PRO A 272 16.69 27.76 7.98
CA PRO A 272 16.50 27.24 6.63
C PRO A 272 16.27 25.72 6.66
N LEU A 273 15.67 25.18 5.59
CA LEU A 273 15.57 23.74 5.41
C LEU A 273 16.98 23.12 5.26
N PRO A 274 17.19 21.89 5.73
CA PRO A 274 18.47 21.22 5.58
C PRO A 274 18.76 20.89 4.10
N GLY A 275 20.04 20.74 3.76
CA GLY A 275 20.47 20.32 2.43
C GLY A 275 20.76 21.47 1.45
N SER A 276 21.10 21.10 0.24
CA SER A 276 21.43 22.02 -0.84
C SER A 276 20.18 22.68 -1.44
N ASN A 277 20.37 23.80 -2.12
CA ASN A 277 19.29 24.51 -2.82
C ASN A 277 18.63 23.64 -3.90
N HIS A 278 19.39 22.75 -4.57
CA HIS A 278 18.86 21.82 -5.56
C HIS A 278 17.93 20.77 -4.91
N SER A 279 18.30 20.25 -3.73
CA SER A 279 17.46 19.33 -2.99
C SER A 279 16.16 19.99 -2.50
N VAL A 280 16.22 21.25 -2.05
CA VAL A 280 15.00 21.98 -1.66
C VAL A 280 14.14 22.31 -2.90
N ALA A 281 14.75 22.59 -4.05
CA ALA A 281 14.04 22.79 -5.29
C ALA A 281 13.35 21.50 -5.77
N GLU A 282 14.01 20.36 -5.70
CA GLU A 282 13.39 19.07 -6.00
C GLU A 282 12.27 18.73 -5.02
N ALA A 283 12.44 19.04 -3.72
CA ALA A 283 11.38 18.87 -2.73
C ALA A 283 10.11 19.66 -3.09
N LEU A 284 10.24 20.86 -3.68
CA LEU A 284 9.10 21.61 -4.20
C LEU A 284 8.39 20.84 -5.33
N LEU A 285 9.16 20.33 -6.30
CA LEU A 285 8.60 19.60 -7.43
C LEU A 285 7.86 18.34 -6.96
N ILE A 286 8.48 17.54 -6.08
CA ILE A 286 7.87 16.35 -5.49
C ILE A 286 6.64 16.70 -4.65
N PHE A 287 6.68 17.78 -3.87
CA PHE A 287 5.54 18.24 -3.07
C PHE A 287 4.33 18.54 -3.96
N LEU A 288 4.54 19.32 -5.03
CA LEU A 288 3.47 19.65 -5.99
C LEU A 288 2.97 18.41 -6.73
N GLU A 289 3.88 17.51 -7.11
CA GLU A 289 3.55 16.28 -7.82
C GLU A 289 2.78 15.29 -6.95
N ALA A 290 3.06 15.26 -5.65
CA ALA A 290 2.41 14.37 -4.69
C ALA A 290 1.02 14.84 -4.25
N LEU A 291 0.62 16.08 -4.53
CA LEU A 291 -0.73 16.55 -4.22
C LEU A 291 -1.78 15.62 -4.85
N PRO A 292 -2.76 15.10 -4.11
CA PRO A 292 -3.83 14.26 -4.66
C PRO A 292 -4.63 14.98 -5.75
N GLU A 293 -4.88 16.28 -5.55
CA GLU A 293 -5.45 17.19 -6.54
C GLU A 293 -4.43 18.30 -6.82
N PRO A 294 -4.15 18.63 -8.10
CA PRO A 294 -3.16 19.65 -8.44
C PRO A 294 -3.60 21.04 -7.97
N VAL A 295 -2.68 22.01 -8.06
CA VAL A 295 -2.95 23.40 -7.68
C VAL A 295 -4.18 23.95 -8.41
N ILE A 296 -4.35 23.63 -9.69
CA ILE A 296 -5.60 23.84 -10.43
C ILE A 296 -6.34 22.51 -10.47
N PRO A 297 -7.52 22.41 -9.81
CA PRO A 297 -8.24 21.15 -9.65
C PRO A 297 -8.60 20.46 -10.97
N PHE A 298 -8.64 19.12 -10.97
CA PHE A 298 -8.92 18.31 -12.17
C PHE A 298 -10.24 18.68 -12.88
N ASN A 299 -11.28 18.99 -12.13
CA ASN A 299 -12.58 19.35 -12.70
C ASN A 299 -12.57 20.67 -13.48
N VAL A 300 -11.55 21.51 -13.30
CA VAL A 300 -11.38 22.80 -14.01
C VAL A 300 -10.50 22.62 -15.25
N TYR A 301 -9.75 21.50 -15.35
CA TYR A 301 -8.83 21.26 -16.47
C TYR A 301 -9.48 21.39 -17.86
N PRO A 302 -10.66 20.77 -18.15
CA PRO A 302 -11.30 20.90 -19.46
C PRO A 302 -11.59 22.36 -19.83
N ALA A 303 -12.10 23.15 -18.88
CA ALA A 303 -12.40 24.55 -19.10
C ALA A 303 -11.12 25.38 -19.30
N CYS A 304 -10.01 25.05 -18.63
CA CYS A 304 -8.71 25.68 -18.89
C CYS A 304 -8.26 25.45 -20.34
N MET A 305 -8.45 24.24 -20.88
CA MET A 305 -8.08 23.90 -22.25
C MET A 305 -8.96 24.59 -23.30
N GLU A 306 -10.17 25.05 -22.97
CA GLU A 306 -11.02 25.81 -23.87
C GLU A 306 -10.64 27.30 -23.95
N VAL A 307 -10.09 27.83 -22.86
CA VAL A 307 -9.85 29.29 -22.73
C VAL A 307 -8.36 29.67 -22.73
N TYR A 308 -7.44 28.73 -22.97
CA TYR A 308 -5.98 28.95 -22.83
C TYR A 308 -5.42 30.14 -23.64
N ASN A 309 -6.07 30.54 -24.73
CA ASN A 309 -5.69 31.67 -25.58
C ASN A 309 -6.27 33.01 -25.12
N ASP A 310 -7.15 33.03 -24.09
CA ASP A 310 -7.85 34.23 -23.63
C ASP A 310 -7.50 34.50 -22.17
N PHE A 311 -6.64 35.49 -21.95
CA PHE A 311 -6.14 35.82 -20.60
C PHE A 311 -7.26 36.21 -19.62
N GLU A 312 -8.26 37.00 -20.08
CA GLU A 312 -9.34 37.46 -19.20
C GLU A 312 -10.27 36.31 -18.82
N ARG A 313 -10.54 35.38 -19.76
CA ARG A 313 -11.31 34.18 -19.47
C ARG A 313 -10.55 33.23 -18.54
N CYS A 314 -9.24 33.01 -18.78
CA CYS A 314 -8.38 32.24 -17.87
C CYS A 314 -8.42 32.83 -16.45
N ARG A 315 -8.28 34.14 -16.32
CA ARG A 315 -8.34 34.84 -15.03
C ARG A 315 -9.71 34.71 -14.35
N ALA A 316 -10.78 34.80 -15.12
CA ALA A 316 -12.14 34.61 -14.59
C ALA A 316 -12.37 33.17 -14.09
N LEU A 317 -11.85 32.18 -14.84
CA LEU A 317 -11.92 30.76 -14.47
C LEU A 317 -11.18 30.48 -13.16
N LEU A 318 -9.95 30.99 -13.01
CA LEU A 318 -9.16 30.82 -11.80
C LEU A 318 -9.81 31.40 -10.54
N ARG A 319 -10.64 32.45 -10.67
CA ARG A 319 -11.37 32.98 -9.52
C ARG A 319 -12.46 32.05 -8.96
N ASN A 320 -12.85 31.05 -9.72
CA ASN A 320 -13.88 30.09 -9.34
C ASN A 320 -13.33 28.79 -8.74
N ILE A 321 -12.01 28.63 -8.64
CA ILE A 321 -11.41 27.48 -7.94
C ILE A 321 -11.47 27.69 -6.41
N PRO A 322 -11.34 26.61 -5.60
CA PRO A 322 -11.37 26.73 -4.14
C PRO A 322 -10.34 27.75 -3.63
N VAL A 323 -10.69 28.47 -2.58
CA VAL A 323 -9.91 29.61 -2.10
C VAL A 323 -8.45 29.27 -1.75
N HIS A 324 -8.22 28.09 -1.16
CA HIS A 324 -6.86 27.66 -0.79
C HIS A 324 -6.04 27.29 -2.03
N HIS A 325 -6.65 26.68 -3.04
CA HIS A 325 -6.03 26.43 -4.34
C HIS A 325 -5.65 27.74 -5.03
N LEU A 326 -6.54 28.73 -5.02
CA LEU A 326 -6.26 30.07 -5.57
C LEU A 326 -5.11 30.77 -4.83
N ASN A 327 -5.09 30.70 -3.49
CA ASN A 327 -4.04 31.28 -2.69
C ASN A 327 -2.67 30.65 -2.97
N VAL A 328 -2.63 29.31 -3.04
CA VAL A 328 -1.43 28.54 -3.40
C VAL A 328 -0.98 28.89 -4.81
N PHE A 329 -1.88 28.95 -5.78
CA PHE A 329 -1.60 29.37 -7.14
C PHE A 329 -0.95 30.74 -7.19
N ASN A 330 -1.59 31.75 -6.58
CA ASN A 330 -1.08 33.12 -6.57
C ASN A 330 0.28 33.24 -5.87
N TYR A 331 0.46 32.52 -4.77
CA TYR A 331 1.72 32.51 -4.03
C TYR A 331 2.85 31.89 -4.82
N LEU A 332 2.61 30.73 -5.44
CA LEU A 332 3.57 30.03 -6.29
C LEU A 332 3.93 30.85 -7.52
N ILE A 333 2.95 31.38 -8.27
CA ILE A 333 3.19 32.20 -9.45
C ILE A 333 3.96 33.50 -9.09
N SER A 334 3.63 34.11 -7.95
CA SER A 334 4.37 35.30 -7.48
C SER A 334 5.85 34.99 -7.19
N PHE A 335 6.16 33.80 -6.69
CA PHE A 335 7.53 33.33 -6.51
C PHE A 335 8.19 33.07 -7.87
N LEU A 336 7.57 32.29 -8.74
CA LEU A 336 8.11 31.91 -10.05
C LEU A 336 8.41 33.11 -10.96
N GLN A 337 7.57 34.15 -10.91
CA GLN A 337 7.78 35.39 -11.68
C GLN A 337 9.00 36.23 -11.21
N LYS A 338 9.50 35.96 -9.98
CA LYS A 338 10.67 36.66 -9.47
C LYS A 338 11.99 36.00 -9.90
N LEU A 339 11.99 34.72 -10.18
CA LEU A 339 13.19 33.96 -10.54
C LEU A 339 13.89 34.47 -11.82
N PRO A 340 13.19 34.72 -12.94
CA PRO A 340 13.84 35.20 -14.18
C PRO A 340 14.46 36.58 -14.07
N LYS A 341 14.18 37.33 -12.99
CA LYS A 341 14.80 38.63 -12.74
C LYS A 341 16.27 38.55 -12.36
N HIS A 342 16.74 37.33 -12.07
CA HIS A 342 18.11 37.05 -11.64
C HIS A 342 18.81 36.22 -12.71
N GLU A 343 19.51 36.86 -13.65
CA GLU A 343 20.17 36.20 -14.80
C GLU A 343 21.14 35.07 -14.39
N ALA A 344 21.71 35.14 -13.20
CA ALA A 344 22.68 34.15 -12.72
C ALA A 344 22.11 32.75 -12.55
N ASN A 345 20.78 32.58 -12.42
CA ASN A 345 20.16 31.26 -12.24
C ASN A 345 19.86 30.53 -13.57
N GLY A 346 19.97 31.23 -14.72
CA GLY A 346 19.73 30.65 -16.04
C GLY A 346 18.27 30.31 -16.35
N LEU A 347 17.32 30.73 -15.50
CA LEU A 347 15.90 30.46 -15.67
C LEU A 347 15.22 31.56 -16.51
N ASP A 348 14.55 31.18 -17.56
CA ASP A 348 13.62 32.01 -18.29
C ASP A 348 12.16 31.59 -18.06
N LEU A 349 11.23 32.43 -18.55
CA LEU A 349 9.79 32.16 -18.38
C LEU A 349 9.35 30.87 -19.09
N HIS A 350 9.96 30.55 -20.23
CA HIS A 350 9.61 29.35 -21.00
C HIS A 350 10.03 28.07 -20.28
N LEU A 351 11.24 28.03 -19.76
CA LEU A 351 11.75 26.91 -18.99
C LEU A 351 10.94 26.68 -17.70
N ILE A 352 10.64 27.77 -16.97
CA ILE A 352 9.79 27.69 -15.78
C ILE A 352 8.40 27.16 -16.13
N ALA A 353 7.79 27.65 -17.21
CA ALA A 353 6.49 27.17 -17.67
C ALA A 353 6.56 25.67 -18.05
N THR A 354 7.63 25.23 -18.70
CA THR A 354 7.83 23.82 -19.08
C THR A 354 7.92 22.92 -17.85
N ILE A 355 8.67 23.33 -16.81
CA ILE A 355 8.85 22.55 -15.58
C ILE A 355 7.54 22.50 -14.76
N PHE A 356 6.87 23.63 -14.58
CA PHE A 356 5.78 23.75 -13.61
C PHE A 356 4.38 23.52 -14.21
N SER A 357 4.18 23.59 -15.51
CA SER A 357 2.85 23.44 -16.12
C SER A 357 2.20 22.11 -15.76
N GLY A 358 2.93 21.01 -15.93
CA GLY A 358 2.44 19.67 -15.61
C GLY A 358 2.28 19.37 -14.11
N LEU A 359 2.83 20.22 -13.23
CA LEU A 359 2.67 20.10 -11.76
C LEU A 359 1.47 20.91 -11.27
N ILE A 360 1.23 22.06 -11.88
CA ILE A 360 0.15 22.99 -11.51
C ILE A 360 -1.18 22.55 -12.13
N LEU A 361 -1.15 22.09 -13.39
CA LEU A 361 -2.32 21.70 -14.18
C LEU A 361 -2.07 20.30 -14.75
N ARG A 362 -2.68 19.28 -14.17
CA ARG A 362 -2.61 17.88 -14.60
C ARG A 362 -3.89 17.49 -15.33
N PRO A 363 -3.80 16.68 -16.43
CA PRO A 363 -4.96 16.14 -17.13
C PRO A 363 -5.71 15.10 -16.31
#